data_d24d57aad5d09661e80d3a6a3498aaa4
#
_entry.id   d24d57aad5d09661e80d3a6a3498aaa4
#
_cell.length_a   1.000
_cell.length_b   1.000
_cell.length_c   1.000
_cell.angle_alpha   90.00
_cell.angle_beta   90.00
_cell.angle_gamma   90.00
#
_symmetry.space_group_name_H-M   'P 1'
#
loop_
_entity.id
_entity.type
_entity.pdbx_description
1 polymer ?
#
loop_
_entity_poly.entity_id
_entity_poly.type
_entity_poly.pdbx_seq_one_letter_code
_entity_poly.pdbx_strand_id
1 'polypeptide(L)'
;LWEGKLESEIQADWGDLLEEWKRTPETVQMPEGETIQDVWTRSVDSWNAIASDLDAAETALVVAHDAVNKTILCHLLGLSPADIWSVKQGNGGVTVVDMPSEPGQPAVVACLNLTSHLGGVLDRTAAGAL
;
A
#
# COMPACT_ATOMS: atom_id res chain seq x y z
N LEU A 1 11.53 -2.44 15.24
CA LEU A 1 12.29 -3.68 15.58
C LEU A 1 12.11 -4.83 14.56
N TRP A 2 11.14 -4.74 13.64
CA TRP A 2 10.93 -5.78 12.62
C TRP A 2 11.79 -5.57 11.36
N GLU A 3 12.27 -4.37 11.14
CA GLU A 3 13.09 -4.04 9.98
C GLU A 3 14.35 -4.92 9.91
N GLY A 4 14.61 -5.50 8.72
CA GLY A 4 15.75 -6.37 8.49
C GLY A 4 15.63 -7.79 9.01
N LYS A 5 14.50 -8.17 9.65
CA LYS A 5 14.24 -9.52 10.15
C LYS A 5 13.47 -10.36 9.15
N LEU A 6 13.69 -11.67 9.21
CA LEU A 6 12.87 -12.64 8.50
C LEU A 6 11.52 -12.83 9.21
N GLU A 7 10.47 -13.20 8.48
CA GLU A 7 9.16 -13.51 9.07
C GLU A 7 9.26 -14.58 10.16
N SER A 8 10.13 -15.59 9.97
CA SER A 8 10.35 -16.64 10.98
C SER A 8 10.96 -16.14 12.28
N GLU A 9 11.79 -15.10 12.22
CA GLU A 9 12.37 -14.45 13.41
C GLU A 9 11.31 -13.59 14.12
N ILE A 10 10.51 -12.87 13.34
CA ILE A 10 9.37 -12.10 13.88
C ILE A 10 8.35 -13.04 14.52
N GLN A 11 8.03 -14.14 13.86
CA GLN A 11 7.12 -15.15 14.42
C GLN A 11 7.63 -15.73 15.74
N ALA A 12 8.94 -15.93 15.90
CA ALA A 12 9.53 -16.47 17.12
C ALA A 12 9.49 -15.45 18.29
N ASP A 13 9.77 -14.17 17.99
CA ASP A 13 9.91 -13.13 19.00
C ASP A 13 8.57 -12.42 19.32
N TRP A 14 7.66 -12.30 18.32
CA TRP A 14 6.41 -11.51 18.37
C TRP A 14 5.23 -12.23 17.69
N GLY A 15 5.11 -13.55 17.83
CA GLY A 15 4.11 -14.34 17.10
C GLY A 15 2.67 -13.84 17.28
N ASP A 16 2.27 -13.53 18.50
CA ASP A 16 0.91 -13.02 18.79
C ASP A 16 0.64 -11.68 18.10
N LEU A 17 1.62 -10.78 18.13
CA LEU A 17 1.51 -9.47 17.47
C LEU A 17 1.48 -9.60 15.94
N LEU A 18 2.24 -10.55 15.39
CA LEU A 18 2.23 -10.85 13.96
C LEU A 18 0.86 -11.41 13.51
N GLU A 19 0.26 -12.28 14.30
CA GLU A 19 -1.08 -12.81 14.02
C GLU A 19 -2.16 -11.71 14.15
N GLU A 20 -2.04 -10.82 15.13
CA GLU A 20 -2.92 -9.67 15.26
C GLU A 20 -2.76 -8.73 14.06
N TRP A 21 -1.52 -8.42 13.64
CA TRP A 21 -1.23 -7.63 12.45
C TRP A 21 -1.88 -8.21 11.17
N LYS A 22 -1.83 -9.52 11.00
CA LYS A 22 -2.46 -10.18 9.85
C LYS A 22 -3.99 -10.12 9.88
N ARG A 23 -4.59 -10.02 11.07
CA ARG A 23 -6.04 -10.07 11.25
C ARG A 23 -6.69 -8.69 11.38
N THR A 24 -6.06 -7.80 12.15
CA THR A 24 -6.59 -6.48 12.53
C THR A 24 -5.45 -5.44 12.51
N PRO A 25 -4.91 -5.12 11.31
CA PRO A 25 -3.73 -4.28 11.20
C PRO A 25 -3.92 -2.89 11.81
N GLU A 26 -5.14 -2.38 11.84
CA GLU A 26 -5.48 -1.06 12.38
C GLU A 26 -5.30 -0.95 13.90
N THR A 27 -5.25 -2.09 14.61
CA THR A 27 -5.11 -2.11 16.07
C THR A 27 -3.65 -2.26 16.53
N VAL A 28 -2.73 -2.59 15.61
CA VAL A 28 -1.36 -2.95 15.95
C VAL A 28 -0.44 -1.74 15.93
N GLN A 29 0.25 -1.54 17.05
CA GLN A 29 1.43 -0.67 17.15
C GLN A 29 2.68 -1.50 16.87
N MET A 30 3.39 -1.19 15.77
CA MET A 30 4.69 -1.84 15.52
C MET A 30 5.69 -1.51 16.60
N PRO A 31 6.47 -2.50 17.09
CA PRO A 31 7.49 -2.25 18.11
C PRO A 31 8.49 -1.18 17.63
N GLU A 32 8.53 -0.05 18.33
CA GLU A 32 9.34 1.13 17.98
C GLU A 32 9.07 1.70 16.57
N GLY A 33 7.90 1.45 16.01
CA GLY A 33 7.51 1.87 14.66
C GLY A 33 6.18 2.58 14.61
N GLU A 34 5.70 2.79 13.39
CA GLU A 34 4.42 3.43 13.09
C GLU A 34 3.26 2.43 13.23
N THR A 35 2.05 2.96 13.51
CA THR A 35 0.79 2.25 13.26
C THR A 35 0.45 2.34 11.79
N ILE A 36 -0.45 1.47 11.30
CA ILE A 36 -0.96 1.61 9.93
C ILE A 36 -1.74 2.91 9.74
N GLN A 37 -2.32 3.47 10.80
CA GLN A 37 -2.99 4.77 10.75
C GLN A 37 -2.00 5.92 10.53
N ASP A 38 -0.80 5.86 11.13
CA ASP A 38 0.26 6.85 10.91
C ASP A 38 0.73 6.79 9.45
N VAL A 39 0.99 5.56 8.96
CA VAL A 39 1.36 5.33 7.55
C VAL A 39 0.28 5.84 6.61
N TRP A 40 -1.00 5.55 6.92
CA TRP A 40 -2.14 6.05 6.14
C TRP A 40 -2.13 7.57 6.05
N THR A 41 -2.09 8.24 7.19
CA THR A 41 -2.16 9.72 7.25
C THR A 41 -1.08 10.35 6.39
N ARG A 42 0.20 10.00 6.62
CA ARG A 42 1.30 10.60 5.86
C ARG A 42 1.30 10.24 4.37
N SER A 43 0.82 9.03 4.03
CA SER A 43 0.78 8.56 2.64
C SER A 43 -0.31 9.26 1.85
N VAL A 44 -1.50 9.42 2.44
CA VAL A 44 -2.62 10.13 1.82
C VAL A 44 -2.32 11.62 1.69
N ASP A 45 -1.71 12.24 2.69
CA ASP A 45 -1.28 13.65 2.63
C ASP A 45 -0.27 13.85 1.49
N SER A 46 0.71 12.95 1.37
CA SER A 46 1.70 12.99 0.29
C SER A 46 1.07 12.78 -1.08
N TRP A 47 0.14 11.82 -1.19
CA TRP A 47 -0.62 11.59 -2.43
C TRP A 47 -1.40 12.82 -2.85
N ASN A 48 -2.15 13.43 -1.94
CA ASN A 48 -2.94 14.62 -2.21
C ASN A 48 -2.07 15.82 -2.63
N ALA A 49 -0.90 15.97 -2.02
CA ALA A 49 0.05 17.01 -2.41
C ALA A 49 0.56 16.79 -3.84
N ILE A 50 0.98 15.57 -4.19
CA ILE A 50 1.42 15.21 -5.55
C ILE A 50 0.27 15.44 -6.55
N ALA A 51 -0.92 14.95 -6.24
CA ALA A 51 -2.09 15.07 -7.12
C ALA A 51 -2.50 16.52 -7.38
N SER A 52 -2.36 17.38 -6.37
CA SER A 52 -2.69 18.82 -6.51
C SER A 52 -1.64 19.64 -7.27
N ASP A 53 -0.41 19.12 -7.36
CA ASP A 53 0.71 19.78 -8.04
C ASP A 53 0.78 19.42 -9.54
N LEU A 54 0.05 18.38 -9.99
CA LEU A 54 0.04 17.92 -11.37
C LEU A 54 -0.90 18.73 -12.24
N ASP A 55 -0.40 19.20 -13.37
CA ASP A 55 -1.23 19.70 -14.46
C ASP A 55 -1.95 18.56 -15.20
N ALA A 56 -3.07 18.88 -15.88
CA ALA A 56 -3.94 17.89 -16.54
C ALA A 56 -3.24 17.02 -17.60
N ALA A 57 -2.10 17.45 -18.13
CA ALA A 57 -1.33 16.71 -19.14
C ALA A 57 -0.10 15.99 -18.52
N GLU A 58 0.10 16.10 -17.25
CA GLU A 58 1.28 15.55 -16.58
C GLU A 58 1.03 14.16 -16.00
N THR A 59 2.10 13.42 -15.80
CA THR A 59 2.09 12.11 -15.16
C THR A 59 3.18 12.08 -14.10
N ALA A 60 2.84 11.67 -12.89
CA ALA A 60 3.80 11.39 -11.83
C ALA A 60 4.04 9.89 -11.69
N LEU A 61 5.27 9.51 -11.42
CA LEU A 61 5.63 8.17 -11.00
C LEU A 61 5.88 8.18 -9.49
N VAL A 62 5.01 7.50 -8.74
CA VAL A 62 5.15 7.31 -7.29
C VAL A 62 5.77 5.95 -7.02
N VAL A 63 6.93 5.93 -6.39
CA VAL A 63 7.63 4.69 -6.00
C VAL A 63 7.69 4.61 -4.49
N ALA A 64 7.11 3.57 -3.91
CA ALA A 64 7.03 3.39 -2.47
C ALA A 64 7.01 1.90 -2.07
N HIS A 65 7.00 1.64 -0.77
CA HIS A 65 6.90 0.31 -0.19
C HIS A 65 5.45 -0.20 -0.13
N ASP A 66 5.29 -1.50 0.09
CA ASP A 66 4.00 -2.21 0.06
C ASP A 66 2.92 -1.54 0.91
N ALA A 67 3.18 -1.28 2.20
CA ALA A 67 2.20 -0.68 3.11
C ALA A 67 1.76 0.73 2.66
N VAL A 68 2.71 1.56 2.20
CA VAL A 68 2.44 2.90 1.67
C VAL A 68 1.55 2.82 0.43
N ASN A 69 1.90 1.95 -0.53
CA ASN A 69 1.11 1.75 -1.74
C ASN A 69 -0.30 1.24 -1.42
N LYS A 70 -0.42 0.29 -0.50
CA LYS A 70 -1.72 -0.25 -0.07
C LYS A 70 -2.59 0.81 0.61
N THR A 71 -2.03 1.65 1.47
CA THR A 71 -2.80 2.72 2.13
C THR A 71 -3.32 3.74 1.11
N ILE A 72 -2.51 4.15 0.14
CA ILE A 72 -2.96 5.04 -0.95
C ILE A 72 -4.08 4.37 -1.77
N LEU A 73 -3.91 3.11 -2.16
CA LEU A 73 -4.91 2.38 -2.94
C LEU A 73 -6.21 2.17 -2.17
N CYS A 74 -6.15 1.81 -0.91
CA CYS A 74 -7.34 1.70 -0.06
C CYS A 74 -8.06 3.06 0.04
N HIS A 75 -7.33 4.16 0.22
CA HIS A 75 -7.91 5.50 0.22
C HIS A 75 -8.64 5.81 -1.10
N LEU A 76 -8.01 5.57 -2.24
CA LEU A 76 -8.59 5.80 -3.56
C LEU A 76 -9.83 4.95 -3.84
N LEU A 77 -9.88 3.74 -3.28
CA LEU A 77 -11.00 2.81 -3.40
C LEU A 77 -12.10 3.02 -2.34
N GLY A 78 -11.97 4.02 -1.47
CA GLY A 78 -12.92 4.29 -0.39
C GLY A 78 -12.93 3.26 0.73
N LEU A 79 -11.84 2.51 0.88
CA LEU A 79 -11.60 1.55 1.94
C LEU A 79 -10.97 2.23 3.17
N SER A 80 -10.78 1.48 4.23
CA SER A 80 -10.20 1.94 5.50
C SER A 80 -8.80 1.32 5.74
N PRO A 81 -8.03 1.79 6.74
CA PRO A 81 -6.79 1.13 7.15
C PRO A 81 -6.92 -0.36 7.52
N ALA A 82 -8.10 -0.78 8.01
CA ALA A 82 -8.38 -2.18 8.31
C ALA A 82 -8.39 -3.08 7.06
N ASP A 83 -8.59 -2.48 5.88
CA ASP A 83 -8.78 -3.21 4.62
C ASP A 83 -7.49 -3.39 3.81
N ILE A 84 -6.32 -3.05 4.34
CA ILE A 84 -5.05 -3.10 3.60
C ILE A 84 -4.71 -4.48 3.01
N TRP A 85 -5.24 -5.56 3.60
CA TRP A 85 -5.06 -6.91 3.09
C TRP A 85 -5.99 -7.27 1.93
N SER A 86 -7.00 -6.43 1.66
CA SER A 86 -7.89 -6.59 0.50
C SER A 86 -7.21 -6.21 -0.82
N VAL A 87 -6.08 -5.48 -0.75
CA VAL A 87 -5.31 -5.06 -1.92
C VAL A 87 -4.01 -5.84 -1.99
N LYS A 88 -3.81 -6.58 -3.07
CA LYS A 88 -2.53 -7.27 -3.32
C LYS A 88 -1.58 -6.34 -4.07
N GLN A 89 -0.33 -6.28 -3.58
CA GLN A 89 0.76 -5.55 -4.20
C GLN A 89 1.96 -6.48 -4.36
N GLY A 90 2.48 -6.63 -5.56
CA GLY A 90 3.70 -7.40 -5.83
C GLY A 90 4.90 -6.46 -5.92
N ASN A 91 6.09 -6.98 -5.60
CA ASN A 91 7.33 -6.25 -5.81
C ASN A 91 7.48 -5.89 -7.30
N GLY A 92 7.69 -4.61 -7.61
CA GLY A 92 7.73 -4.13 -8.98
C GLY A 92 6.38 -4.12 -9.70
N GLY A 93 5.27 -4.35 -9.00
CA GLY A 93 3.93 -4.21 -9.55
C GLY A 93 3.61 -2.75 -9.88
N VAL A 94 2.98 -2.52 -11.03
CA VAL A 94 2.56 -1.19 -11.48
C VAL A 94 1.06 -1.03 -11.32
N THR A 95 0.65 0.06 -10.70
CA THR A 95 -0.75 0.49 -10.64
C THR A 95 -0.89 1.80 -11.40
N VAL A 96 -1.93 1.94 -12.19
CA VAL A 96 -2.25 3.16 -12.95
C VAL A 96 -3.50 3.78 -12.37
N VAL A 97 -3.41 5.06 -12.07
CA VAL A 97 -4.52 5.87 -11.54
C VAL A 97 -4.73 7.06 -12.46
N ASP A 98 -5.92 7.18 -13.00
CA ASP A 98 -6.34 8.34 -13.76
C ASP A 98 -6.96 9.36 -12.78
N MET A 99 -6.35 10.53 -12.72
CA MET A 99 -6.85 11.62 -11.89
C MET A 99 -8.01 12.34 -12.61
N PRO A 100 -9.03 12.78 -11.86
CA PRO A 100 -10.17 13.48 -12.47
C PRO A 100 -9.74 14.83 -13.06
N SER A 101 -10.31 15.16 -14.19
CA SER A 101 -10.15 16.48 -14.82
C SER A 101 -11.03 17.58 -14.19
N GLU A 102 -12.08 17.16 -13.47
CA GLU A 102 -13.04 18.07 -12.85
C GLU A 102 -13.03 17.91 -11.32
N PRO A 103 -13.08 19.01 -10.55
CA PRO A 103 -13.15 18.94 -9.10
C PRO A 103 -14.37 18.14 -8.60
N GLY A 104 -14.14 17.25 -7.63
CA GLY A 104 -15.21 16.46 -7.00
C GLY A 104 -15.53 15.14 -7.69
N GLN A 105 -14.91 14.84 -8.82
CA GLN A 105 -14.96 13.50 -9.39
C GLN A 105 -13.93 12.57 -8.71
N PRO A 106 -14.23 11.27 -8.56
CA PRO A 106 -13.28 10.32 -8.01
C PRO A 106 -12.14 10.01 -8.99
N ALA A 107 -10.96 9.72 -8.46
CA ALA A 107 -9.90 9.11 -9.25
C ALA A 107 -10.29 7.69 -9.69
N VAL A 108 -9.78 7.24 -10.82
CA VAL A 108 -10.05 5.91 -11.37
C VAL A 108 -8.80 5.05 -11.30
N VAL A 109 -8.86 3.94 -10.57
CA VAL A 109 -7.80 2.92 -10.60
C VAL A 109 -7.96 2.11 -11.89
N ALA A 110 -7.27 2.53 -12.94
CA ALA A 110 -7.37 1.96 -14.28
C ALA A 110 -6.71 0.59 -14.40
N CYS A 111 -5.65 0.36 -13.62
CA CYS A 111 -4.94 -0.90 -13.53
C CYS A 111 -4.38 -1.08 -12.14
N LEU A 112 -4.52 -2.28 -11.56
CA LEU A 112 -4.02 -2.62 -10.23
C LEU A 112 -2.99 -3.74 -10.31
N ASN A 113 -1.81 -3.53 -9.71
CA ASN A 113 -0.78 -4.53 -9.55
C ASN A 113 -0.41 -5.27 -10.85
N LEU A 114 -0.16 -4.53 -11.93
CA LEU A 114 0.30 -5.10 -13.19
C LEU A 114 1.72 -5.64 -13.02
N THR A 115 1.91 -6.95 -13.22
CA THR A 115 3.19 -7.65 -13.09
C THR A 115 3.62 -8.38 -14.36
N SER A 116 2.90 -8.22 -15.48
CA SER A 116 3.17 -8.93 -16.74
C SER A 116 4.58 -8.67 -17.29
N HIS A 117 5.15 -7.52 -17.02
CA HIS A 117 6.54 -7.17 -17.38
C HIS A 117 7.59 -7.97 -16.58
N LEU A 118 7.20 -8.63 -15.48
CA LEU A 118 8.05 -9.47 -14.65
C LEU A 118 7.99 -10.95 -15.05
N GLY A 119 7.20 -11.32 -16.06
CA GLY A 119 7.16 -12.66 -16.65
C GLY A 119 5.99 -13.55 -16.25
N GLY A 120 4.99 -13.04 -15.54
CA GLY A 120 3.80 -13.83 -15.16
C GLY A 120 2.53 -13.04 -15.03
N VAL A 121 1.42 -13.56 -15.57
CA VAL A 121 0.08 -12.97 -15.37
C VAL A 121 -0.45 -13.27 -13.96
N LEU A 122 0.01 -14.35 -13.35
CA LEU A 122 -0.35 -14.79 -11.99
C LEU A 122 0.95 -15.08 -11.24
N ASP A 123 1.68 -14.05 -10.87
CA ASP A 123 2.90 -14.24 -10.10
C ASP A 123 2.54 -14.70 -8.67
N ARG A 124 2.97 -15.94 -8.36
CA ARG A 124 2.91 -16.49 -7.01
C ARG A 124 4.09 -16.02 -6.14
N THR A 125 5.03 -15.28 -6.72
CA THR A 125 6.26 -14.88 -6.05
C THR A 125 6.10 -13.62 -5.19
N ALA A 126 4.95 -12.96 -5.23
CA ALA A 126 4.59 -11.95 -4.26
C ALA A 126 4.18 -12.57 -2.90
N ALA A 127 4.79 -13.68 -2.53
CA ALA A 127 4.76 -14.18 -1.18
C ALA A 127 5.79 -13.40 -0.38
N GLY A 128 5.36 -12.50 0.52
CA GLY A 128 6.26 -12.00 1.52
C GLY A 128 6.50 -10.52 1.61
N ALA A 129 5.51 -9.69 1.33
CA ALA A 129 5.42 -8.44 2.07
C ALA A 129 4.54 -8.73 3.30
N LEU A 130 5.17 -8.72 4.46
CA LEU A 130 4.48 -8.65 5.74
C LEU A 130 3.76 -7.33 5.86
#